data_4080174bf4e6b79968599fc8925ef7b8
#
_entry.id   4080174bf4e6b79968599fc8925ef7b8
#
_cell.length_a   1.000
_cell.length_b   1.000
_cell.length_c   1.000
_cell.angle_alpha   90.00
_cell.angle_beta   90.00
_cell.angle_gamma   90.00
#
_symmetry.space_group_name_H-M   'P 1'
#
loop_
_entity.id
_entity.type
_entity.pdbx_description
1 polymer ?
#
loop_
_entity_poly.entity_id
_entity_poly.type
_entity_poly.pdbx_seq_one_letter_code
_entity_poly.pdbx_strand_id
1 'polypeptide(L)'
;CILERPKVIYNDKTKQFVMWFHLELKGRGYGPARAAVAVSDSPTGPYCFIRSARVNSSIYPLNMTKKEKRIKWNLSEYEKWWTPEWYDAVEKGMFVKRDLEGGQMSRDMTLFVDDDGKAYHIYSSEDNLTLQIAELSDDYLSHTGKYIRIFPGGHNEAPAIFKKDGIYWMITSGCTGWEPNKARLLTATSILGEWKQLPNPCVGENADKTFGGQSTYVLPLQGTEKQFIFMADSWRPESLADSRYIWLPVRFDEKGIPFIEWVDRWKPD
;
A
#
# COMPACT_ATOMS: atom_id res chain seq x y z
N CYS A 1 9.55 -0.63 19.81
CA CYS A 1 8.65 -0.85 18.67
C CYS A 1 9.10 -0.03 17.47
N ILE A 2 8.71 -0.45 16.28
CA ILE A 2 8.93 0.26 15.03
C ILE A 2 7.55 0.73 14.56
N LEU A 3 7.46 2.01 14.19
CA LEU A 3 6.26 2.62 13.62
C LEU A 3 6.63 3.19 12.25
N GLU A 4 5.93 2.75 11.20
CA GLU A 4 6.23 3.13 9.82
C GLU A 4 4.98 3.51 9.05
N ARG A 5 5.17 4.29 7.99
CA ARG A 5 4.13 4.61 7.00
C ARG A 5 2.83 5.18 7.56
N PRO A 6 2.82 6.10 8.56
CA PRO A 6 1.57 6.66 9.04
C PRO A 6 0.81 7.38 7.93
N LYS A 7 -0.50 7.15 7.87
CA LYS A 7 -1.43 7.85 6.98
C LYS A 7 -2.66 8.28 7.76
N VAL A 8 -3.13 9.46 7.46
CA VAL A 8 -4.26 10.08 8.14
C VAL A 8 -5.37 10.34 7.13
N ILE A 9 -6.58 9.95 7.48
CA ILE A 9 -7.82 10.30 6.76
C ILE A 9 -8.82 10.93 7.71
N TYR A 10 -9.64 11.83 7.20
CA TYR A 10 -10.72 12.44 7.97
C TYR A 10 -12.01 11.66 7.76
N ASN A 11 -12.72 11.37 8.85
CA ASN A 11 -14.01 10.71 8.80
C ASN A 11 -15.11 11.74 9.02
N ASP A 12 -15.87 12.03 7.98
CA ASP A 12 -16.97 13.02 8.03
C ASP A 12 -18.12 12.62 8.95
N LYS A 13 -18.34 11.33 9.18
CA LYS A 13 -19.41 10.83 10.06
C LYS A 13 -19.06 11.02 11.54
N THR A 14 -17.84 10.64 11.93
CA THR A 14 -17.37 10.72 13.32
C THR A 14 -16.70 12.05 13.66
N LYS A 15 -16.39 12.87 12.63
CA LYS A 15 -15.63 14.14 12.75
C LYS A 15 -14.25 13.97 13.37
N GLN A 16 -13.62 12.83 13.11
CA GLN A 16 -12.30 12.48 13.63
C GLN A 16 -11.26 12.29 12.51
N PHE A 17 -10.03 12.60 12.81
CA PHE A 17 -8.88 12.21 12.03
C PHE A 17 -8.44 10.83 12.48
N VAL A 18 -8.41 9.88 11.55
CA VAL A 18 -8.04 8.48 11.81
C VAL A 18 -6.70 8.22 11.17
N MET A 19 -5.74 7.84 12.01
CA MET A 19 -4.39 7.46 11.58
C MET A 19 -4.24 5.95 11.62
N TRP A 20 -3.82 5.35 10.52
CA TRP A 20 -3.32 3.98 10.48
C TRP A 20 -1.82 3.98 10.22
N PHE A 21 -1.13 2.98 10.76
CA PHE A 21 0.31 2.82 10.59
C PHE A 21 0.74 1.37 10.79
N HIS A 22 1.87 1.00 10.19
CA HIS A 22 2.55 -0.27 10.44
C HIS A 22 3.20 -0.23 11.81
N LEU A 23 3.02 -1.29 12.59
CA LEU A 23 3.57 -1.42 13.93
C LEU A 23 4.28 -2.76 14.13
N GLU A 24 5.56 -2.70 14.55
CA GLU A 24 6.30 -3.85 15.02
C GLU A 24 6.53 -3.77 16.52
N LEU A 25 6.38 -4.90 17.20
CA LEU A 25 6.54 -4.98 18.63
C LEU A 25 8.03 -4.95 19.02
N LYS A 26 8.34 -4.31 20.13
CA LYS A 26 9.73 -4.19 20.65
C LYS A 26 10.40 -5.55 20.74
N GLY A 27 11.59 -5.67 20.13
CA GLY A 27 12.41 -6.88 20.17
C GLY A 27 11.88 -8.06 19.33
N ARG A 28 10.90 -7.85 18.46
CA ARG A 28 10.30 -8.93 17.65
C ARG A 28 10.62 -8.82 16.15
N GLY A 29 11.50 -7.87 15.76
CA GLY A 29 11.80 -7.58 14.35
C GLY A 29 10.53 -7.27 13.56
N TYR A 30 10.49 -7.70 12.30
CA TYR A 30 9.35 -7.49 11.40
C TYR A 30 8.35 -8.67 11.37
N GLY A 31 8.41 -9.58 12.34
CA GLY A 31 7.51 -10.73 12.44
C GLY A 31 6.07 -10.41 12.84
N PRO A 32 5.81 -9.50 13.79
CA PRO A 32 4.46 -9.09 14.18
C PRO A 32 3.62 -8.55 13.02
N ALA A 33 4.16 -7.66 12.18
CA ALA A 33 3.53 -7.10 10.99
C ALA A 33 2.08 -6.66 11.24
N ARG A 34 1.88 -5.75 12.21
CA ARG A 34 0.56 -5.32 12.69
C ARG A 34 0.14 -4.01 12.03
N ALA A 35 -1.13 -3.90 11.70
CA ALA A 35 -1.77 -2.61 11.48
C ALA A 35 -2.17 -2.01 12.83
N ALA A 36 -1.89 -0.73 13.03
CA ALA A 36 -2.26 0.00 14.22
C ALA A 36 -3.14 1.19 13.86
N VAL A 37 -4.07 1.56 14.73
CA VAL A 37 -4.98 2.67 14.54
C VAL A 37 -5.00 3.60 15.74
N ALA A 38 -5.03 4.90 15.47
CA ALA A 38 -5.14 5.98 16.43
C ALA A 38 -6.09 7.06 15.90
N VAL A 39 -6.67 7.85 16.79
CA VAL A 39 -7.63 8.92 16.45
C VAL A 39 -7.24 10.25 17.09
N SER A 40 -7.67 11.33 16.45
CA SER A 40 -7.53 12.69 16.98
C SER A 40 -8.68 13.58 16.50
N ASP A 41 -8.99 14.63 17.25
CA ASP A 41 -9.90 15.69 16.83
C ASP A 41 -9.18 16.79 16.00
N SER A 42 -7.83 16.68 15.85
CA SER A 42 -7.01 17.59 15.05
C SER A 42 -6.11 16.85 14.09
N PRO A 43 -5.87 17.35 12.85
CA PRO A 43 -5.00 16.69 11.89
C PRO A 43 -3.55 16.54 12.37
N THR A 44 -3.11 17.41 13.26
CA THR A 44 -1.75 17.42 13.83
C THR A 44 -1.65 16.68 15.17
N GLY A 45 -2.75 16.10 15.65
CA GLY A 45 -2.80 15.39 16.93
C GLY A 45 -3.08 16.30 18.13
N PRO A 46 -2.86 15.81 19.37
CA PRO A 46 -2.31 14.50 19.68
C PRO A 46 -3.21 13.35 19.28
N TYR A 47 -2.63 12.24 18.81
CA TYR A 47 -3.36 11.03 18.46
C TYR A 47 -3.42 10.06 19.63
N CYS A 48 -4.63 9.60 19.95
CA CYS A 48 -4.88 8.55 20.94
C CYS A 48 -4.84 7.17 20.28
N PHE A 49 -3.90 6.33 20.69
CA PHE A 49 -3.80 4.95 20.23
C PHE A 49 -5.03 4.14 20.64
N ILE A 50 -5.64 3.43 19.70
CA ILE A 50 -6.80 2.57 19.93
C ILE A 50 -6.37 1.11 20.08
N ARG A 51 -5.74 0.56 19.06
CA ARG A 51 -5.30 -0.86 19.03
C ARG A 51 -4.32 -1.14 17.92
N SER A 52 -3.74 -2.33 17.96
CA SER A 52 -3.03 -2.94 16.84
C SER A 52 -3.28 -4.43 16.77
N ALA A 53 -3.37 -4.97 15.55
CA ALA A 53 -3.51 -6.40 15.29
C ALA A 53 -3.01 -6.72 13.87
N ARG A 54 -2.79 -7.99 13.56
CA ARG A 54 -2.85 -8.47 12.18
C ARG A 54 -4.29 -8.37 11.69
N VAL A 55 -4.48 -8.27 10.39
CA VAL A 55 -5.79 -7.91 9.81
C VAL A 55 -6.53 -9.13 9.25
N ASN A 56 -7.85 -9.05 9.14
CA ASN A 56 -8.72 -10.04 8.49
C ASN A 56 -8.52 -11.48 9.00
N SER A 57 -8.38 -11.67 10.33
CA SER A 57 -8.26 -12.99 10.96
C SER A 57 -9.47 -13.86 10.60
N SER A 58 -9.22 -15.12 10.24
CA SER A 58 -10.20 -16.14 9.88
C SER A 58 -11.06 -15.82 8.64
N ILE A 59 -10.63 -14.82 7.83
CA ILE A 59 -11.35 -14.40 6.63
C ILE A 59 -10.46 -14.63 5.40
N TYR A 60 -11.04 -15.22 4.36
CA TYR A 60 -10.38 -15.37 3.06
C TYR A 60 -10.62 -14.16 2.16
N PRO A 61 -9.66 -13.82 1.28
CA PRO A 61 -9.88 -12.76 0.28
C PRO A 61 -11.02 -13.11 -0.66
N LEU A 62 -11.73 -12.07 -1.14
CA LEU A 62 -12.89 -12.21 -2.02
C LEU A 62 -12.54 -12.89 -3.35
N ASN A 63 -11.34 -12.61 -3.87
CA ASN A 63 -10.84 -13.15 -5.14
C ASN A 63 -10.12 -14.50 -5.02
N MET A 64 -10.19 -15.17 -3.87
CA MET A 64 -9.70 -16.53 -3.69
C MET A 64 -10.81 -17.54 -3.99
N THR A 65 -10.56 -18.47 -4.91
CA THR A 65 -11.54 -19.47 -5.37
C THR A 65 -11.85 -20.53 -4.30
N LYS A 66 -13.00 -21.19 -4.43
CA LYS A 66 -13.36 -22.33 -3.57
C LYS A 66 -12.34 -23.48 -3.63
N LYS A 67 -11.68 -23.68 -4.77
CA LYS A 67 -10.65 -24.70 -4.96
C LYS A 67 -9.41 -24.35 -4.15
N GLU A 68 -8.90 -23.14 -4.27
CA GLU A 68 -7.73 -22.64 -3.52
C GLU A 68 -7.97 -22.68 -2.01
N LYS A 69 -9.15 -22.27 -1.56
CA LYS A 69 -9.54 -22.36 -0.13
C LYS A 69 -9.51 -23.77 0.44
N ARG A 70 -9.55 -24.82 -0.38
CA ARG A 70 -9.50 -26.22 0.06
C ARG A 70 -8.10 -26.83 0.03
N ILE A 71 -7.13 -26.22 -0.63
CA ILE A 71 -5.75 -26.73 -0.70
C ILE A 71 -5.19 -26.79 0.73
N LYS A 72 -4.61 -27.93 1.10
CA LYS A 72 -3.84 -28.07 2.36
C LYS A 72 -2.36 -27.91 2.00
N TRP A 73 -1.70 -26.96 2.63
CA TRP A 73 -0.28 -26.72 2.43
C TRP A 73 0.55 -27.35 3.54
N ASN A 74 1.59 -28.09 3.17
CA ASN A 74 2.66 -28.47 4.09
C ASN A 74 3.82 -27.48 3.88
N LEU A 75 3.98 -26.50 4.75
CA LEU A 75 4.95 -25.43 4.58
C LEU A 75 6.39 -25.93 4.51
N SER A 76 6.71 -27.10 5.10
CA SER A 76 8.05 -27.69 5.04
C SER A 76 8.47 -28.14 3.64
N GLU A 77 7.52 -28.28 2.72
CA GLU A 77 7.81 -28.60 1.32
C GLU A 77 8.23 -27.35 0.51
N TYR A 78 8.07 -26.14 1.08
CA TYR A 78 8.30 -24.85 0.44
C TYR A 78 9.38 -24.01 1.15
N GLU A 79 10.32 -24.65 1.84
CA GLU A 79 11.43 -23.97 2.52
C GLU A 79 12.39 -23.29 1.52
N LYS A 80 12.50 -23.85 0.31
CA LYS A 80 13.29 -23.26 -0.76
C LYS A 80 12.43 -22.27 -1.55
N TRP A 81 12.62 -21.00 -1.27
CA TRP A 81 11.93 -19.90 -1.94
C TRP A 81 12.39 -19.74 -3.40
N TRP A 82 11.59 -19.08 -4.19
CA TRP A 82 11.87 -18.68 -5.58
C TRP A 82 11.89 -19.83 -6.58
N THR A 83 11.43 -21.00 -6.24
CA THR A 83 11.19 -22.08 -7.21
C THR A 83 9.83 -21.88 -7.90
N PRO A 84 9.63 -22.45 -9.12
CA PRO A 84 8.31 -22.40 -9.77
C PRO A 84 7.17 -22.94 -8.91
N GLU A 85 7.43 -24.03 -8.18
CA GLU A 85 6.46 -24.65 -7.27
C GLU A 85 6.12 -23.75 -6.09
N TRP A 86 7.12 -23.03 -5.56
CA TRP A 86 6.92 -22.05 -4.50
C TRP A 86 6.08 -20.87 -4.99
N TYR A 87 6.37 -20.32 -6.18
CA TYR A 87 5.58 -19.25 -6.78
C TYR A 87 4.12 -19.67 -7.01
N ASP A 88 3.90 -20.87 -7.56
CA ASP A 88 2.56 -21.44 -7.76
C ASP A 88 1.78 -21.56 -6.43
N ALA A 89 2.46 -21.99 -5.36
CA ALA A 89 1.86 -22.08 -4.03
C ALA A 89 1.52 -20.70 -3.44
N VAL A 90 2.38 -19.70 -3.61
CA VAL A 90 2.13 -18.32 -3.20
C VAL A 90 0.93 -17.76 -3.95
N GLU A 91 0.89 -17.92 -5.28
CA GLU A 91 -0.21 -17.47 -6.11
C GLU A 91 -1.54 -18.07 -5.65
N LYS A 92 -1.57 -19.36 -5.34
CA LYS A 92 -2.74 -20.09 -4.82
C LYS A 92 -3.05 -19.83 -3.34
N GLY A 93 -2.33 -18.92 -2.67
CA GLY A 93 -2.66 -18.44 -1.33
C GLY A 93 -2.08 -19.26 -0.18
N MET A 94 -0.91 -19.88 -0.36
CA MET A 94 -0.22 -20.59 0.71
C MET A 94 -0.01 -19.70 1.95
N PHE A 95 0.47 -18.48 1.78
CA PHE A 95 0.70 -17.55 2.89
C PHE A 95 -0.59 -16.97 3.48
N VAL A 96 -1.64 -16.78 2.67
CA VAL A 96 -2.97 -16.44 3.21
C VAL A 96 -3.41 -17.49 4.22
N LYS A 97 -3.20 -18.77 3.90
CA LYS A 97 -3.60 -19.89 4.80
C LYS A 97 -2.69 -20.04 5.99
N ARG A 98 -1.39 -19.79 5.83
CA ARG A 98 -0.44 -19.74 6.96
C ARG A 98 -0.91 -18.74 8.02
N ASP A 99 -1.36 -17.57 7.57
CA ASP A 99 -1.71 -16.43 8.41
C ASP A 99 -3.23 -16.34 8.70
N LEU A 100 -4.04 -17.31 8.25
CA LEU A 100 -5.49 -17.22 8.28
C LEU A 100 -6.04 -16.99 9.69
N GLU A 101 -5.64 -17.84 10.65
CA GLU A 101 -6.15 -17.74 12.02
C GLU A 101 -5.58 -16.54 12.79
N GLY A 102 -4.29 -16.28 12.62
CA GLY A 102 -3.59 -15.17 13.27
C GLY A 102 -3.86 -13.79 12.67
N GLY A 103 -4.45 -13.76 11.49
CA GLY A 103 -4.64 -12.56 10.69
C GLY A 103 -3.48 -12.31 9.71
N GLN A 104 -3.80 -11.63 8.61
CA GLN A 104 -2.86 -11.29 7.55
C GLN A 104 -1.85 -10.23 8.04
N MET A 105 -0.62 -10.32 7.58
CA MET A 105 0.40 -9.30 7.82
C MET A 105 -0.02 -7.96 7.21
N SER A 106 0.38 -6.85 7.85
CA SER A 106 0.25 -5.50 7.31
C SER A 106 1.56 -4.77 7.56
N ARG A 107 2.30 -4.49 6.48
CA ARG A 107 3.55 -3.71 6.52
C ARG A 107 3.37 -2.39 5.80
N ASP A 108 4.19 -2.05 4.81
CA ASP A 108 4.05 -0.80 4.05
C ASP A 108 2.63 -0.57 3.60
N MET A 109 2.08 0.60 3.90
CA MET A 109 0.66 0.82 3.73
C MET A 109 0.30 2.25 3.31
N THR A 110 -0.89 2.37 2.75
CA THR A 110 -1.56 3.66 2.55
C THR A 110 -3.05 3.54 2.83
N LEU A 111 -3.72 4.68 2.88
CA LEU A 111 -5.18 4.78 3.01
C LEU A 111 -5.75 5.49 1.78
N PHE A 112 -6.97 5.15 1.45
CA PHE A 112 -7.72 5.82 0.39
C PHE A 112 -9.19 5.96 0.81
N VAL A 113 -9.75 7.16 0.65
CA VAL A 113 -11.19 7.42 0.79
C VAL A 113 -11.75 7.63 -0.59
N ASP A 114 -12.72 6.81 -0.97
CA ASP A 114 -13.36 6.89 -2.29
C ASP A 114 -14.47 7.95 -2.32
N ASP A 115 -14.95 8.27 -3.52
CA ASP A 115 -15.99 9.29 -3.76
C ASP A 115 -17.31 9.00 -3.02
N ASP A 116 -17.59 7.73 -2.69
CA ASP A 116 -18.76 7.31 -1.91
C ASP A 116 -18.56 7.36 -0.37
N GLY A 117 -17.39 7.84 0.06
CA GLY A 117 -17.01 7.92 1.47
C GLY A 117 -16.56 6.61 2.10
N LYS A 118 -16.43 5.53 1.34
CA LYS A 118 -15.80 4.31 1.83
C LYS A 118 -14.29 4.48 1.88
N ALA A 119 -13.69 3.96 2.94
CA ALA A 119 -12.25 3.97 3.09
C ALA A 119 -11.65 2.59 2.90
N TYR A 120 -10.42 2.58 2.41
CA TYR A 120 -9.66 1.37 2.12
C TYR A 120 -8.27 1.47 2.70
N HIS A 121 -7.82 0.36 3.26
CA HIS A 121 -6.45 0.14 3.72
C HIS A 121 -5.75 -0.74 2.68
N ILE A 122 -4.69 -0.24 2.09
CA ILE A 122 -3.86 -0.92 1.09
C ILE A 122 -2.51 -1.19 1.72
N TYR A 123 -2.06 -2.44 1.74
CA TYR A 123 -0.85 -2.80 2.48
C TYR A 123 -0.12 -3.99 1.86
N SER A 124 1.20 -4.04 2.08
CA SER A 124 2.04 -5.19 1.78
C SER A 124 1.79 -6.29 2.82
N SER A 125 1.58 -7.49 2.35
CA SER A 125 1.27 -8.67 3.15
C SER A 125 2.06 -9.88 2.66
N GLU A 126 1.86 -11.06 3.30
CA GLU A 126 2.46 -12.31 2.85
C GLU A 126 3.98 -12.18 2.69
N ASP A 127 4.67 -11.65 3.73
CA ASP A 127 6.12 -11.37 3.74
C ASP A 127 6.55 -10.38 2.64
N ASN A 128 5.74 -9.35 2.36
CA ASN A 128 5.88 -8.36 1.29
C ASN A 128 5.72 -8.93 -0.14
N LEU A 129 5.24 -10.16 -0.26
CA LEU A 129 5.06 -10.80 -1.57
C LEU A 129 3.82 -10.33 -2.32
N THR A 130 2.83 -9.80 -1.59
CA THR A 130 1.49 -9.55 -2.13
C THR A 130 0.94 -8.25 -1.57
N LEU A 131 0.32 -7.43 -2.40
CA LEU A 131 -0.52 -6.33 -1.91
C LEU A 131 -1.92 -6.85 -1.56
N GLN A 132 -2.45 -6.36 -0.46
CA GLN A 132 -3.85 -6.56 -0.09
C GLN A 132 -4.57 -5.22 -0.01
N ILE A 133 -5.83 -5.18 -0.44
CA ILE A 133 -6.73 -4.01 -0.37
C ILE A 133 -7.94 -4.42 0.45
N ALA A 134 -8.14 -3.78 1.59
CA ALA A 134 -9.20 -4.11 2.53
C ALA A 134 -10.13 -2.90 2.78
N GLU A 135 -11.46 -3.13 2.72
CA GLU A 135 -12.47 -2.13 3.06
C GLU A 135 -12.48 -1.89 4.58
N LEU A 136 -12.49 -0.63 4.98
CA LEU A 136 -12.64 -0.22 6.37
C LEU A 136 -14.11 -0.07 6.74
N SER A 137 -14.39 -0.17 8.04
CA SER A 137 -15.71 0.13 8.62
C SER A 137 -16.10 1.60 8.45
N ASP A 138 -17.36 1.93 8.66
CA ASP A 138 -17.90 3.28 8.50
C ASP A 138 -17.24 4.34 9.39
N ASP A 139 -16.69 3.93 10.53
CA ASP A 139 -15.91 4.79 11.44
C ASP A 139 -14.41 4.81 11.09
N TYR A 140 -13.99 4.05 10.08
CA TYR A 140 -12.61 3.85 9.65
C TYR A 140 -11.69 3.19 10.68
N LEU A 141 -12.23 2.65 11.78
CA LEU A 141 -11.44 2.08 12.86
C LEU A 141 -11.21 0.56 12.75
N SER A 142 -11.92 -0.13 11.85
CA SER A 142 -11.88 -1.59 11.69
C SER A 142 -11.88 -2.00 10.22
N HIS A 143 -11.52 -3.23 9.95
CA HIS A 143 -11.73 -3.86 8.64
C HIS A 143 -13.11 -4.53 8.61
N THR A 144 -13.83 -4.42 7.48
CA THR A 144 -15.14 -5.08 7.29
C THR A 144 -15.02 -6.58 7.03
N GLY A 145 -13.81 -7.07 6.75
CA GLY A 145 -13.53 -8.42 6.27
C GLY A 145 -13.60 -8.57 4.75
N LYS A 146 -14.01 -7.54 4.03
CA LYS A 146 -13.94 -7.55 2.56
C LYS A 146 -12.56 -7.10 2.12
N TYR A 147 -11.81 -8.00 1.50
CA TYR A 147 -10.49 -7.69 0.97
C TYR A 147 -10.14 -8.56 -0.23
N ILE A 148 -9.20 -8.10 -1.03
CA ILE A 148 -8.64 -8.82 -2.17
C ILE A 148 -7.11 -8.88 -2.04
N ARG A 149 -6.52 -9.81 -2.77
CA ARG A 149 -5.08 -9.92 -3.02
C ARG A 149 -4.79 -9.47 -4.44
N ILE A 150 -3.74 -8.72 -4.65
CA ILE A 150 -3.28 -8.32 -5.97
C ILE A 150 -1.79 -8.61 -6.12
N PHE A 151 -1.38 -9.07 -7.30
CA PHE A 151 0.00 -9.42 -7.65
C PHE A 151 0.69 -10.34 -6.62
N PRO A 152 0.11 -11.50 -6.28
CA PRO A 152 0.76 -12.44 -5.37
C PRO A 152 2.12 -12.88 -5.91
N GLY A 153 3.14 -12.84 -5.04
CA GLY A 153 4.53 -13.11 -5.42
C GLY A 153 5.24 -11.95 -6.14
N GLY A 154 4.55 -10.82 -6.35
CA GLY A 154 5.08 -9.68 -7.11
C GLY A 154 6.05 -8.79 -6.36
N HIS A 155 6.18 -8.91 -5.02
CA HIS A 155 7.03 -8.06 -4.19
C HIS A 155 6.73 -6.57 -4.36
N ASN A 156 5.58 -6.12 -3.86
CA ASN A 156 5.17 -4.73 -3.91
C ASN A 156 5.20 -4.10 -2.53
N GLU A 157 5.86 -2.97 -2.42
CA GLU A 157 5.91 -2.10 -1.24
C GLU A 157 5.43 -0.69 -1.57
N ALA A 158 5.31 0.13 -0.53
CA ALA A 158 5.10 1.57 -0.62
C ALA A 158 3.93 1.99 -1.54
N PRO A 159 2.73 1.43 -1.35
CA PRO A 159 1.59 1.79 -2.19
C PRO A 159 1.20 3.26 -2.02
N ALA A 160 0.97 3.95 -3.16
CA ALA A 160 0.48 5.32 -3.23
C ALA A 160 -0.62 5.38 -4.29
N ILE A 161 -1.88 5.52 -3.86
CA ILE A 161 -3.07 5.40 -4.69
C ILE A 161 -3.73 6.77 -4.92
N PHE A 162 -4.32 6.93 -6.10
CA PHE A 162 -5.20 8.05 -6.43
C PHE A 162 -6.26 7.62 -7.45
N LYS A 163 -7.29 8.46 -7.62
CA LYS A 163 -8.37 8.21 -8.58
C LYS A 163 -8.55 9.41 -9.49
N LYS A 164 -8.60 9.16 -10.79
CA LYS A 164 -8.90 10.18 -11.81
C LYS A 164 -9.88 9.61 -12.82
N ASP A 165 -10.95 10.36 -13.08
CA ASP A 165 -11.98 10.03 -14.07
C ASP A 165 -12.55 8.60 -13.95
N GLY A 166 -12.79 8.16 -12.70
CA GLY A 166 -13.32 6.82 -12.39
C GLY A 166 -12.28 5.69 -12.44
N ILE A 167 -11.03 5.98 -12.81
CA ILE A 167 -9.95 5.01 -12.88
C ILE A 167 -9.07 5.14 -11.64
N TYR A 168 -8.77 4.01 -10.99
CA TYR A 168 -7.82 3.93 -9.90
C TYR A 168 -6.41 3.71 -10.45
N TRP A 169 -5.48 4.46 -9.92
CA TRP A 169 -4.07 4.40 -10.20
C TRP A 169 -3.30 4.17 -8.91
N MET A 170 -2.31 3.30 -8.93
CA MET A 170 -1.47 3.06 -7.78
C MET A 170 -0.01 2.97 -8.22
N ILE A 171 0.85 3.70 -7.53
CA ILE A 171 2.30 3.63 -7.70
C ILE A 171 2.85 2.82 -6.54
N THR A 172 3.73 1.86 -6.84
CA THR A 172 4.39 1.00 -5.85
C THR A 172 5.87 0.88 -6.16
N SER A 173 6.63 0.32 -5.24
CA SER A 173 8.02 -0.07 -5.44
C SER A 173 8.20 -1.59 -5.40
N GLY A 174 9.36 -2.07 -5.86
CA GLY A 174 9.84 -3.39 -5.49
C GLY A 174 10.39 -3.43 -4.07
N CYS A 175 10.80 -4.62 -3.61
CA CYS A 175 11.36 -4.83 -2.29
C CYS A 175 12.89 -4.98 -2.40
N THR A 176 13.62 -3.89 -2.25
CA THR A 176 15.10 -3.83 -2.35
C THR A 176 15.75 -3.21 -1.11
N GLY A 177 15.05 -3.25 0.03
CA GLY A 177 15.51 -2.60 1.25
C GLY A 177 15.59 -1.07 1.06
N TRP A 178 16.71 -0.47 1.41
CA TRP A 178 16.93 0.97 1.31
C TRP A 178 17.33 1.44 -0.10
N GLU A 179 17.69 0.52 -1.01
CA GLU A 179 18.10 0.88 -2.37
C GLU A 179 16.89 1.28 -3.21
N PRO A 180 16.92 2.46 -3.85
CA PRO A 180 15.85 2.88 -4.74
C PRO A 180 15.73 1.92 -5.92
N ASN A 181 14.50 1.65 -6.34
CA ASN A 181 14.21 0.77 -7.46
C ASN A 181 13.15 1.38 -8.39
N LYS A 182 12.90 0.70 -9.49
CA LYS A 182 11.95 1.10 -10.50
C LYS A 182 10.53 1.12 -9.94
N ALA A 183 9.84 2.25 -10.04
CA ALA A 183 8.43 2.34 -9.71
C ALA A 183 7.57 1.44 -10.62
N ARG A 184 6.45 1.01 -10.10
CA ARG A 184 5.44 0.22 -10.81
C ARG A 184 4.13 1.00 -10.83
N LEU A 185 3.47 1.02 -11.96
CA LEU A 185 2.16 1.61 -12.12
C LEU A 185 1.11 0.52 -12.21
N LEU A 186 0.10 0.62 -11.37
CA LEU A 186 -1.02 -0.32 -11.32
C LEU A 186 -2.31 0.44 -11.62
N THR A 187 -3.28 -0.19 -12.27
CA THR A 187 -4.56 0.44 -12.59
C THR A 187 -5.73 -0.53 -12.48
N ALA A 188 -6.90 0.00 -12.11
CA ALA A 188 -8.15 -0.73 -12.03
C ALA A 188 -9.36 0.19 -12.28
N THR A 189 -10.49 -0.36 -12.69
CA THR A 189 -11.78 0.33 -12.78
C THR A 189 -12.65 0.14 -11.54
N SER A 190 -12.25 -0.75 -10.64
CA SER A 190 -12.90 -0.99 -9.35
C SER A 190 -11.81 -1.31 -8.32
N ILE A 191 -11.88 -0.69 -7.13
CA ILE A 191 -10.83 -0.80 -6.12
C ILE A 191 -10.67 -2.24 -5.58
N LEU A 192 -11.78 -2.98 -5.45
CA LEU A 192 -11.79 -4.41 -5.09
C LEU A 192 -11.91 -5.33 -6.31
N GLY A 193 -11.65 -4.82 -7.52
CA GLY A 193 -11.69 -5.55 -8.77
C GLY A 193 -10.34 -6.07 -9.23
N GLU A 194 -10.24 -6.31 -10.53
CA GLU A 194 -8.99 -6.73 -11.18
C GLU A 194 -8.07 -5.54 -11.39
N TRP A 195 -6.82 -5.68 -10.97
CA TRP A 195 -5.74 -4.72 -11.17
C TRP A 195 -4.78 -5.19 -12.25
N LYS A 196 -4.30 -4.25 -13.07
CA LYS A 196 -3.32 -4.50 -14.13
C LYS A 196 -2.06 -3.68 -13.86
N GLN A 197 -0.91 -4.27 -14.14
CA GLN A 197 0.36 -3.56 -14.08
C GLN A 197 0.70 -2.98 -15.45
N LEU A 198 1.11 -1.73 -15.45
CA LEU A 198 1.59 -0.96 -16.60
C LEU A 198 3.11 -0.71 -16.46
N PRO A 199 3.77 -0.20 -17.51
CA PRO A 199 5.17 0.20 -17.43
C PRO A 199 5.46 1.20 -16.32
N ASN A 200 6.75 1.38 -16.00
CA ASN A 200 7.22 2.39 -15.05
C ASN A 200 6.63 3.78 -15.37
N PRO A 201 5.97 4.44 -14.42
CA PRO A 201 5.44 5.78 -14.65
C PRO A 201 6.52 6.87 -14.68
N CYS A 202 7.71 6.60 -14.12
CA CYS A 202 8.81 7.54 -14.14
C CYS A 202 9.50 7.51 -15.50
N VAL A 203 9.80 8.70 -16.05
CA VAL A 203 10.46 8.86 -17.36
C VAL A 203 11.66 9.79 -17.26
N GLY A 204 12.65 9.59 -18.14
CA GLY A 204 13.87 10.37 -18.18
C GLY A 204 15.02 9.81 -17.35
N GLU A 205 15.98 10.65 -17.00
CA GLU A 205 17.16 10.26 -16.24
C GLU A 205 16.81 9.79 -14.83
N ASN A 206 17.43 8.72 -14.36
CA ASN A 206 17.17 8.08 -13.05
C ASN A 206 15.73 7.56 -12.84
N ALA A 207 14.92 7.42 -13.89
CA ALA A 207 13.57 6.87 -13.83
C ALA A 207 13.53 5.42 -13.35
N ASP A 208 14.59 4.65 -13.61
CA ASP A 208 14.74 3.26 -13.18
C ASP A 208 14.98 3.10 -11.67
N LYS A 209 15.28 4.21 -10.98
CA LYS A 209 15.45 4.32 -9.54
C LYS A 209 14.41 5.24 -8.88
N THR A 210 13.32 5.53 -9.58
CA THR A 210 12.30 6.48 -9.08
C THR A 210 12.93 7.79 -8.58
N PHE A 211 13.94 8.29 -9.34
CA PHE A 211 14.72 9.50 -9.03
C PHE A 211 15.46 9.46 -7.69
N GLY A 212 15.78 8.26 -7.18
CA GLY A 212 16.41 8.05 -5.87
C GLY A 212 15.41 8.02 -4.71
N GLY A 213 14.13 7.78 -4.99
CA GLY A 213 13.07 7.74 -3.98
C GLY A 213 12.23 6.48 -3.99
N GLN A 214 11.36 6.37 -2.99
CA GLN A 214 10.32 5.35 -2.88
C GLN A 214 8.97 6.02 -2.67
N SER A 215 7.93 5.62 -3.41
CA SER A 215 6.59 6.18 -3.31
C SER A 215 6.06 6.18 -1.87
N THR A 216 5.34 7.22 -1.48
CA THR A 216 4.68 7.28 -0.17
C THR A 216 3.23 7.74 -0.26
N TYR A 217 2.94 8.70 -1.13
CA TYR A 217 1.59 9.22 -1.30
C TYR A 217 1.43 9.88 -2.68
N VAL A 218 0.19 10.01 -3.14
CA VAL A 218 -0.17 10.90 -4.24
C VAL A 218 -1.21 11.89 -3.72
N LEU A 219 -0.80 13.16 -3.61
CA LEU A 219 -1.63 14.23 -3.06
C LEU A 219 -2.50 14.83 -4.17
N PRO A 220 -3.84 14.71 -4.09
CA PRO A 220 -4.73 15.47 -4.96
C PRO A 220 -4.73 16.95 -4.57
N LEU A 221 -4.55 17.84 -5.55
CA LEU A 221 -4.71 19.27 -5.32
C LEU A 221 -6.17 19.69 -5.53
N GLN A 222 -6.64 20.58 -4.67
CA GLN A 222 -7.95 21.21 -4.85
C GLN A 222 -7.84 22.33 -5.89
N GLY A 223 -8.69 22.31 -6.90
CA GLY A 223 -8.69 23.29 -7.98
C GLY A 223 -9.73 22.96 -9.05
N THR A 224 -9.71 23.74 -10.15
CA THR A 224 -10.61 23.57 -11.30
C THR A 224 -10.27 22.34 -12.13
N GLU A 225 -9.02 21.90 -12.13
CA GLU A 225 -8.56 20.64 -12.73
C GLU A 225 -7.97 19.73 -11.66
N LYS A 226 -8.24 18.42 -11.77
CA LYS A 226 -7.68 17.43 -10.85
C LYS A 226 -6.17 17.28 -11.13
N GLN A 227 -5.37 18.01 -10.37
CA GLN A 227 -3.92 17.88 -10.37
C GLN A 227 -3.47 17.00 -9.22
N PHE A 228 -2.37 16.30 -9.41
CA PHE A 228 -1.81 15.38 -8.42
C PHE A 228 -0.32 15.61 -8.25
N ILE A 229 0.15 15.49 -7.02
CA ILE A 229 1.56 15.52 -6.67
C ILE A 229 1.99 14.12 -6.25
N PHE A 230 2.95 13.55 -6.98
CA PHE A 230 3.66 12.36 -6.54
C PHE A 230 4.62 12.74 -5.40
N MET A 231 4.50 12.06 -4.29
CA MET A 231 5.35 12.22 -3.12
C MET A 231 6.13 10.93 -2.89
N ALA A 232 7.45 11.06 -2.72
CA ALA A 232 8.33 9.95 -2.45
C ALA A 232 9.32 10.30 -1.34
N ASP A 233 9.75 9.27 -0.61
CA ASP A 233 10.78 9.36 0.41
C ASP A 233 12.14 9.06 -0.22
N SER A 234 13.11 9.97 -0.07
CA SER A 234 14.50 9.76 -0.43
C SER A 234 15.28 9.40 0.84
N TRP A 235 15.36 8.11 1.09
CA TRP A 235 15.94 7.57 2.31
C TRP A 235 17.41 7.83 2.44
N ARG A 236 17.86 8.17 3.65
CA ARG A 236 19.26 8.18 4.06
C ARG A 236 19.47 7.19 5.20
N PRO A 237 19.77 5.91 4.89
CA PRO A 237 19.77 4.84 5.89
C PRO A 237 20.72 5.06 7.05
N GLU A 238 21.86 5.73 6.81
CA GLU A 238 22.85 6.04 7.84
C GLU A 238 22.40 7.17 8.79
N SER A 239 21.43 7.98 8.37
CA SER A 239 20.86 9.08 9.15
C SER A 239 19.42 9.34 8.72
N LEU A 240 18.49 8.51 9.16
CA LEU A 240 17.07 8.59 8.74
C LEU A 240 16.44 9.95 9.03
N ALA A 241 16.87 10.64 10.08
CA ALA A 241 16.41 11.99 10.38
C ALA A 241 16.82 13.04 9.32
N ASP A 242 17.81 12.72 8.48
CA ASP A 242 18.27 13.56 7.38
C ASP A 242 17.68 13.13 6.01
N SER A 243 16.77 12.18 5.99
CA SER A 243 16.06 11.79 4.76
C SER A 243 15.33 12.98 4.13
N ARG A 244 15.18 12.94 2.81
CA ARG A 244 14.57 14.02 2.02
C ARG A 244 13.30 13.52 1.35
N TYR A 245 12.59 14.44 0.72
CA TYR A 245 11.34 14.18 0.01
C TYR A 245 11.45 14.61 -1.44
N ILE A 246 10.84 13.84 -2.30
CA ILE A 246 10.67 14.16 -3.73
C ILE A 246 9.20 14.46 -3.95
N TRP A 247 8.91 15.66 -4.49
CA TRP A 247 7.55 16.08 -4.81
C TRP A 247 7.52 16.51 -6.27
N LEU A 248 6.85 15.73 -7.12
CA LEU A 248 6.79 15.96 -8.55
C LEU A 248 5.34 15.98 -9.05
N PRO A 249 5.01 16.81 -10.05
CA PRO A 249 3.68 16.79 -10.63
C PRO A 249 3.44 15.46 -11.34
N VAL A 250 2.26 14.87 -11.15
CA VAL A 250 1.79 13.76 -11.99
C VAL A 250 1.18 14.35 -13.25
N ARG A 251 1.74 13.99 -14.39
CA ARG A 251 1.23 14.37 -15.72
C ARG A 251 0.49 13.20 -16.34
N PHE A 252 -0.29 13.47 -17.39
CA PHE A 252 -1.05 12.46 -18.11
C PHE A 252 -0.74 12.56 -19.59
N ASP A 253 -0.54 11.42 -20.24
CA ASP A 253 -0.38 11.36 -21.69
C ASP A 253 -1.72 11.53 -22.43
N GLU A 254 -1.70 11.49 -23.75
CA GLU A 254 -2.90 11.62 -24.62
C GLU A 254 -3.93 10.50 -24.37
N LYS A 255 -3.52 9.38 -23.78
CA LYS A 255 -4.40 8.26 -23.41
C LYS A 255 -4.88 8.34 -21.97
N GLY A 256 -4.51 9.38 -21.23
CA GLY A 256 -4.83 9.57 -19.82
C GLY A 256 -4.00 8.67 -18.88
N ILE A 257 -2.87 8.11 -19.33
CA ILE A 257 -1.97 7.32 -18.49
C ILE A 257 -1.05 8.25 -17.72
N PRO A 258 -0.96 8.13 -16.38
CA PRO A 258 -0.09 8.98 -15.58
C PRO A 258 1.39 8.68 -15.82
N PHE A 259 2.18 9.73 -15.87
CA PHE A 259 3.63 9.66 -15.87
C PHE A 259 4.25 10.74 -15.00
N ILE A 260 5.48 10.52 -14.57
CA ILE A 260 6.24 11.41 -13.69
C ILE A 260 7.59 11.66 -14.33
N GLU A 261 7.93 12.92 -14.49
CA GLU A 261 9.20 13.38 -15.02
C GLU A 261 9.88 14.28 -13.99
N TRP A 262 11.20 14.18 -13.88
CA TRP A 262 11.95 15.05 -12.99
C TRP A 262 11.89 16.51 -13.47
N VAL A 263 11.57 17.41 -12.54
CA VAL A 263 11.60 18.86 -12.74
C VAL A 263 12.20 19.52 -11.51
N ASP A 264 13.22 20.35 -11.73
CA ASP A 264 13.93 21.01 -10.61
C ASP A 264 13.07 22.04 -9.88
N ARG A 265 12.15 22.66 -10.57
CA ARG A 265 11.22 23.66 -10.04
C ARG A 265 9.89 23.58 -10.76
N TRP A 266 8.83 23.63 -10.00
CA TRP A 266 7.47 23.67 -10.52
C TRP A 266 6.55 24.39 -9.52
N LYS A 267 5.39 24.78 -9.98
CA LYS A 267 4.30 25.32 -9.15
C LYS A 267 2.99 24.66 -9.60
N PRO A 268 2.03 24.48 -8.69
CA PRO A 268 0.66 24.16 -9.10
C PRO A 268 0.10 25.26 -9.99
N ASP A 269 -0.72 24.88 -10.98
CA ASP A 269 -1.44 25.81 -11.85
C ASP A 269 -2.66 26.39 -11.14
#